data_28087845b9bc1406c08969d85d50837f
#
_entry.id   28087845b9bc1406c08969d85d50837f
#
_cell.length_a   1.000
_cell.length_b   1.000
_cell.length_c   1.000
_cell.angle_alpha   90.00
_cell.angle_beta   90.00
_cell.angle_gamma   90.00
#
_symmetry.space_group_name_H-M   'P 1'
#
loop_
_entity.id
_entity.type
_entity.pdbx_description
1 polymer ?
#
loop_
_entity_poly.entity_id
_entity_poly.type
_entity_poly.pdbx_seq_one_letter_code
_entity_poly.pdbx_strand_id
1 'polypeptide(L)'
;MMKKTMILLMAAAMVAACEKDDTDFSDYINADSGSSTSTDSGSTIYIAYNGSSVTVTGDEQGYVSTSGAHVVVNTETDTDSLLLVLSGSTTDGSLLVNRQKKYGIQLNGVSIHNADGPAINNQCGKSLYLHVASGTVNTLTDGTTYTEQTYDQKGALFSEGQVYVMGTGSLSVTGNCKHGFVCDDFIVISDAVTLNVSSTSGNGIKANDGLWINNGTLDISVTADAARGIRCDSVVVITGGTTTITTSGDCVYDTDEQDYSSAACIKCDYPFTMTGGTLTLTSTGDGGKGINCAADIVFSGGTLVATTTGDNEEGKPKAVKSDTAIIVSGGSFTATVKKSWACDNGTDSEEPADHLTIVGTPTSQSVTKKSVIINY
;
A
#
# COMPACT_ATOMS: atom_id res chain seq x y z
N MET A 1 25.98 23.54 -5.45
CA MET A 1 26.35 22.14 -5.71
C MET A 1 26.21 21.21 -4.52
N MET A 2 26.20 21.67 -3.27
CA MET A 2 26.12 20.82 -2.05
C MET A 2 24.71 20.38 -1.61
N LYS A 3 23.60 20.99 -2.12
CA LYS A 3 22.22 20.60 -1.74
C LYS A 3 21.72 19.35 -2.46
N LYS A 4 22.26 19.02 -3.65
CA LYS A 4 21.79 17.86 -4.47
C LYS A 4 22.27 16.49 -3.97
N THR A 5 23.36 16.42 -3.20
CA THR A 5 23.92 15.17 -2.67
C THR A 5 23.26 14.73 -1.35
N MET A 6 22.58 15.66 -0.65
CA MET A 6 21.98 15.39 0.66
C MET A 6 20.62 14.67 0.56
N ILE A 7 19.86 14.86 -0.54
CA ILE A 7 18.53 14.26 -0.72
C ILE A 7 18.64 12.76 -1.02
N LEU A 8 19.65 12.34 -1.79
CA LEU A 8 19.87 10.92 -2.08
C LEU A 8 20.35 10.13 -0.84
N LEU A 9 21.03 10.80 0.10
CA LEU A 9 21.49 10.18 1.36
C LEU A 9 20.37 10.05 2.39
N MET A 10 19.34 10.92 2.39
CA MET A 10 18.22 10.83 3.33
C MET A 10 17.29 9.66 3.03
N ALA A 11 17.02 9.33 1.76
CA ALA A 11 16.21 8.16 1.39
C ALA A 11 16.90 6.84 1.81
N ALA A 12 18.23 6.77 1.71
CA ALA A 12 19.00 5.61 2.17
C ALA A 12 19.16 5.56 3.71
N ALA A 13 19.11 6.71 4.40
CA ALA A 13 19.30 6.77 5.86
C ALA A 13 18.01 6.41 6.64
N MET A 14 16.81 6.60 6.07
CA MET A 14 15.57 6.22 6.75
C MET A 14 15.34 4.70 6.76
N VAL A 15 15.87 3.96 5.80
CA VAL A 15 15.89 2.48 5.85
C VAL A 15 16.85 1.97 6.95
N ALA A 16 17.83 2.76 7.38
CA ALA A 16 18.79 2.41 8.43
C ALA A 16 18.38 2.83 9.84
N ALA A 17 17.30 3.63 9.98
CA ALA A 17 16.79 4.09 11.28
C ALA A 17 15.65 3.19 11.84
N CYS A 18 15.19 2.17 11.11
CA CYS A 18 14.50 1.05 11.72
C CYS A 18 15.52 0.37 12.64
N GLU A 19 15.33 0.46 13.93
CA GLU A 19 16.11 -0.26 14.93
C GLU A 19 16.32 -1.69 14.44
N LYS A 20 17.58 -2.11 14.41
CA LYS A 20 17.95 -3.52 14.31
C LYS A 20 17.35 -4.26 15.50
N ASP A 21 16.12 -4.65 15.38
CA ASP A 21 15.56 -5.68 16.21
C ASP A 21 15.88 -7.00 15.52
N ASP A 22 16.97 -7.61 15.94
CA ASP A 22 17.63 -8.80 15.38
C ASP A 22 16.82 -10.11 15.55
N THR A 23 15.51 -10.07 15.54
CA THR A 23 14.69 -11.26 15.34
C THR A 23 14.34 -11.36 13.87
N ASP A 24 15.13 -12.12 13.15
CA ASP A 24 14.85 -12.52 11.77
C ASP A 24 13.55 -13.35 11.77
N PHE A 25 12.47 -12.77 11.20
CA PHE A 25 11.18 -13.48 11.11
C PHE A 25 11.28 -14.74 10.22
N SER A 26 12.39 -14.90 9.47
CA SER A 26 12.71 -16.12 8.74
C SER A 26 12.75 -17.36 9.66
N ASP A 27 13.09 -17.19 10.95
CA ASP A 27 13.10 -18.28 11.92
C ASP A 27 11.69 -18.80 12.24
N TYR A 28 10.63 -17.98 12.06
CA TYR A 28 9.24 -18.39 12.23
C TYR A 28 8.67 -19.06 10.98
N ILE A 29 9.09 -18.65 9.80
CA ILE A 29 8.57 -19.15 8.50
C ILE A 29 9.22 -20.47 8.11
N ASN A 30 10.46 -20.72 8.52
CA ASN A 30 11.22 -21.93 8.20
C ASN A 30 10.78 -23.16 9.02
N ALA A 31 9.86 -23.04 9.96
CA ALA A 31 9.29 -24.19 10.69
C ALA A 31 8.54 -25.17 9.77
N ASP A 32 8.15 -24.77 8.55
CA ASP A 32 7.46 -25.63 7.58
C ASP A 32 8.42 -26.49 6.74
N SER A 33 9.74 -26.31 6.84
CA SER A 33 10.76 -27.08 6.09
C SER A 33 11.45 -28.21 6.89
N GLY A 34 10.93 -28.57 8.06
CA GLY A 34 11.32 -29.80 8.76
C GLY A 34 12.73 -29.81 9.38
N SER A 35 13.36 -28.69 9.60
CA SER A 35 14.65 -28.58 10.29
C SER A 35 14.57 -27.59 11.45
N SER A 36 14.10 -28.07 12.59
CA SER A 36 14.03 -27.28 13.81
C SER A 36 15.36 -27.32 14.56
N THR A 37 16.09 -26.20 14.58
CA THR A 37 17.14 -25.93 15.57
C THR A 37 17.07 -24.48 16.06
N SER A 38 15.89 -23.94 16.38
CA SER A 38 15.80 -22.70 17.13
C SER A 38 15.23 -22.98 18.52
N THR A 39 15.94 -22.53 19.54
CA THR A 39 15.60 -22.65 20.96
C THR A 39 14.66 -21.51 21.42
N ASP A 40 13.99 -20.84 20.52
CA ASP A 40 13.03 -19.79 20.89
C ASP A 40 11.63 -20.38 20.90
N SER A 41 11.01 -20.40 22.09
CA SER A 41 9.71 -21.01 22.38
C SER A 41 8.55 -20.13 21.92
N GLY A 42 8.53 -19.73 20.64
CA GLY A 42 7.41 -18.98 20.07
C GLY A 42 6.12 -19.81 20.00
N SER A 43 4.98 -19.21 20.30
CA SER A 43 3.67 -19.86 20.18
C SER A 43 3.15 -19.75 18.76
N THR A 44 2.78 -20.87 18.14
CA THR A 44 2.06 -20.88 16.87
C THR A 44 0.62 -21.29 17.10
N ILE A 45 -0.32 -20.43 16.74
CA ILE A 45 -1.76 -20.68 16.84
C ILE A 45 -2.34 -20.82 15.44
N TYR A 46 -2.98 -21.94 15.18
CA TYR A 46 -3.67 -22.21 13.91
C TYR A 46 -5.15 -21.89 14.05
N ILE A 47 -5.65 -21.06 13.14
CA ILE A 47 -7.03 -20.58 13.09
C ILE A 47 -7.62 -21.00 11.75
N ALA A 48 -8.47 -22.04 11.74
CA ALA A 48 -9.11 -22.55 10.55
C ALA A 48 -10.58 -22.13 10.49
N TYR A 49 -10.94 -21.30 9.53
CA TYR A 49 -12.31 -20.85 9.28
C TYR A 49 -13.10 -21.96 8.57
N ASN A 50 -14.27 -22.31 9.13
CA ASN A 50 -15.12 -23.40 8.63
C ASN A 50 -16.56 -22.91 8.44
N GLY A 51 -16.76 -21.98 7.53
CA GLY A 51 -18.07 -21.32 7.32
C GLY A 51 -18.44 -20.43 8.50
N SER A 52 -19.42 -20.80 9.29
CA SER A 52 -19.89 -20.03 10.46
C SER A 52 -19.16 -20.32 11.77
N SER A 53 -18.07 -21.08 11.75
CA SER A 53 -17.33 -21.47 12.94
C SER A 53 -15.82 -21.44 12.69
N VAL A 54 -15.04 -21.56 13.74
CA VAL A 54 -13.57 -21.59 13.67
C VAL A 54 -13.06 -22.77 14.49
N THR A 55 -12.04 -23.45 13.99
CA THR A 55 -11.24 -24.40 14.76
C THR A 55 -9.92 -23.73 15.13
N VAL A 56 -9.61 -23.69 16.44
CA VAL A 56 -8.37 -23.13 16.97
C VAL A 56 -7.54 -24.27 17.55
N THR A 57 -6.25 -24.33 17.20
CA THR A 57 -5.29 -25.29 17.77
C THR A 57 -3.97 -24.60 18.08
N GLY A 58 -3.23 -25.10 19.07
CA GLY A 58 -1.96 -24.52 19.52
C GLY A 58 -2.12 -23.32 20.47
N ASP A 59 -3.34 -23.01 20.89
CA ASP A 59 -3.63 -21.94 21.87
C ASP A 59 -3.60 -22.50 23.31
N GLU A 60 -2.44 -22.92 23.77
CA GLU A 60 -2.27 -23.48 25.12
C GLU A 60 -2.44 -22.44 26.24
N GLN A 61 -2.29 -21.16 25.87
CA GLN A 61 -2.38 -20.03 26.80
C GLN A 61 -3.80 -19.45 26.92
N GLY A 62 -4.70 -19.82 26.00
CA GLY A 62 -6.08 -19.32 25.98
C GLY A 62 -6.19 -17.86 25.53
N TYR A 63 -5.37 -17.43 24.57
CA TYR A 63 -5.38 -16.09 24.00
C TYR A 63 -6.55 -15.84 23.05
N VAL A 64 -7.11 -16.91 22.49
CA VAL A 64 -8.12 -16.82 21.43
C VAL A 64 -9.52 -17.02 22.00
N SER A 65 -10.39 -16.08 21.73
CA SER A 65 -11.83 -16.22 21.93
C SER A 65 -12.56 -16.14 20.60
N THR A 66 -13.67 -16.89 20.48
CA THR A 66 -14.45 -16.96 19.24
C THR A 66 -15.94 -16.77 19.50
N SER A 67 -16.61 -16.11 18.56
CA SER A 67 -18.08 -16.03 18.49
C SER A 67 -18.48 -16.30 17.05
N GLY A 68 -18.96 -17.51 16.76
CA GLY A 68 -19.12 -17.97 15.38
C GLY A 68 -17.78 -18.04 14.66
N ALA A 69 -17.64 -17.29 13.55
CA ALA A 69 -16.38 -17.13 12.83
C ALA A 69 -15.66 -15.81 13.14
N HIS A 70 -16.09 -15.04 14.12
CA HIS A 70 -15.36 -13.87 14.61
C HIS A 70 -14.36 -14.30 15.67
N VAL A 71 -13.09 -13.95 15.45
CA VAL A 71 -11.95 -14.35 16.29
C VAL A 71 -11.35 -13.11 16.94
N VAL A 72 -11.13 -13.17 18.24
CA VAL A 72 -10.37 -12.16 18.99
C VAL A 72 -9.15 -12.83 19.61
N VAL A 73 -7.98 -12.31 19.31
CA VAL A 73 -6.71 -12.69 19.94
C VAL A 73 -6.30 -11.57 20.88
N ASN A 74 -6.19 -11.89 22.17
CA ASN A 74 -5.83 -10.92 23.20
C ASN A 74 -4.59 -11.40 23.96
N THR A 75 -3.45 -10.73 23.71
CA THR A 75 -2.15 -11.06 24.32
C THR A 75 -1.45 -9.80 24.85
N GLU A 76 -2.21 -8.87 25.43
CA GLU A 76 -1.66 -7.58 25.88
C GLU A 76 -0.56 -7.71 26.92
N THR A 77 -0.58 -8.77 27.71
CA THR A 77 0.39 -9.03 28.79
C THR A 77 1.51 -10.01 28.40
N ASP A 78 1.41 -10.62 27.21
CA ASP A 78 2.35 -11.65 26.78
C ASP A 78 3.66 -11.05 26.24
N THR A 79 4.75 -11.73 26.51
CA THR A 79 6.11 -11.36 26.09
C THR A 79 6.66 -12.26 24.98
N ASP A 80 6.05 -13.43 24.74
CA ASP A 80 6.58 -14.42 23.81
C ASP A 80 6.28 -14.10 22.35
N SER A 81 7.05 -14.67 21.46
CA SER A 81 6.84 -14.60 20.01
C SER A 81 5.54 -15.31 19.64
N LEU A 82 4.76 -14.71 18.73
CA LEU A 82 3.47 -15.25 18.30
C LEU A 82 3.38 -15.31 16.78
N LEU A 83 2.96 -16.45 16.24
CA LEU A 83 2.56 -16.62 14.85
C LEU A 83 1.11 -17.11 14.80
N LEU A 84 0.25 -16.38 14.10
CA LEU A 84 -1.11 -16.78 13.75
C LEU A 84 -1.14 -17.35 12.35
N VAL A 85 -1.51 -18.60 12.16
CA VAL A 85 -1.64 -19.24 10.84
C VAL A 85 -3.12 -19.33 10.50
N LEU A 86 -3.55 -18.57 9.48
CA LEU A 86 -4.96 -18.49 9.07
C LEU A 86 -5.20 -19.35 7.83
N SER A 87 -6.28 -20.14 7.85
CA SER A 87 -6.70 -20.97 6.73
C SER A 87 -8.21 -21.13 6.65
N GLY A 88 -8.71 -21.73 5.55
CA GLY A 88 -10.15 -22.01 5.35
C GLY A 88 -10.95 -20.78 4.95
N SER A 89 -12.27 -20.84 5.11
CA SER A 89 -13.13 -19.76 4.60
C SER A 89 -14.35 -19.48 5.46
N THR A 90 -14.76 -18.21 5.47
CA THR A 90 -16.01 -17.73 6.08
C THR A 90 -16.66 -16.65 5.22
N THR A 91 -17.98 -16.60 5.23
CA THR A 91 -18.79 -15.56 4.59
C THR A 91 -19.24 -14.49 5.57
N ASP A 92 -18.99 -14.69 6.87
CA ASP A 92 -19.22 -13.70 7.91
C ASP A 92 -18.33 -14.06 9.11
N GLY A 93 -17.18 -13.37 9.21
CA GLY A 93 -16.21 -13.58 10.26
C GLY A 93 -15.06 -12.58 10.19
N SER A 94 -14.21 -12.58 11.19
CA SER A 94 -13.14 -11.61 11.33
C SER A 94 -11.99 -12.12 12.18
N LEU A 95 -10.86 -11.41 12.10
CA LEU A 95 -9.77 -11.49 13.06
C LEU A 95 -9.50 -10.11 13.66
N LEU A 96 -9.69 -9.98 14.97
CA LEU A 96 -9.24 -8.83 15.76
C LEU A 96 -8.03 -9.26 16.63
N VAL A 97 -6.95 -8.48 16.59
CA VAL A 97 -5.76 -8.75 17.39
C VAL A 97 -5.43 -7.56 18.29
N ASN A 98 -5.46 -7.79 19.60
CA ASN A 98 -5.01 -6.87 20.64
C ASN A 98 -3.68 -7.40 21.20
N ARG A 99 -2.57 -6.74 20.89
CA ARG A 99 -1.24 -7.14 21.31
C ARG A 99 -0.33 -5.92 21.53
N GLN A 100 0.67 -6.07 22.40
CA GLN A 100 1.65 -5.00 22.70
C GLN A 100 3.06 -5.31 22.17
N LYS A 101 3.22 -6.40 21.41
CA LYS A 101 4.51 -6.84 20.85
C LYS A 101 4.37 -7.24 19.40
N LYS A 102 5.46 -7.14 18.65
CA LYS A 102 5.55 -7.61 17.26
C LYS A 102 5.15 -9.07 17.14
N TYR A 103 4.55 -9.44 16.02
CA TYR A 103 4.08 -10.80 15.76
C TYR A 103 3.87 -11.04 14.27
N GLY A 104 3.58 -12.30 13.91
CA GLY A 104 3.29 -12.71 12.56
C GLY A 104 1.85 -13.15 12.35
N ILE A 105 1.35 -12.88 11.16
CA ILE A 105 0.18 -13.53 10.58
C ILE A 105 0.62 -14.21 9.30
N GLN A 106 0.43 -15.53 9.20
CA GLN A 106 0.60 -16.28 7.96
C GLN A 106 -0.77 -16.54 7.33
N LEU A 107 -0.99 -16.04 6.12
CA LEU A 107 -2.16 -16.34 5.32
C LEU A 107 -1.88 -17.61 4.52
N ASN A 108 -2.55 -18.70 4.86
CA ASN A 108 -2.32 -20.04 4.32
C ASN A 108 -3.60 -20.59 3.66
N GLY A 109 -4.06 -19.93 2.61
CA GLY A 109 -5.29 -20.28 1.91
C GLY A 109 -6.53 -19.88 2.69
N VAL A 110 -6.55 -18.64 3.19
CA VAL A 110 -7.68 -18.10 3.97
C VAL A 110 -8.55 -17.18 3.12
N SER A 111 -9.87 -17.28 3.30
CA SER A 111 -10.85 -16.34 2.74
C SER A 111 -11.78 -15.85 3.86
N ILE A 112 -11.69 -14.57 4.20
CA ILE A 112 -12.51 -13.93 5.23
C ILE A 112 -13.35 -12.84 4.59
N HIS A 113 -14.67 -12.95 4.69
CA HIS A 113 -15.59 -11.84 4.50
C HIS A 113 -16.20 -11.46 5.86
N ASN A 114 -16.17 -10.17 6.20
CA ASN A 114 -16.83 -9.64 7.39
C ASN A 114 -17.95 -8.70 6.96
N ALA A 115 -19.18 -9.04 7.27
CA ALA A 115 -20.36 -8.31 6.79
C ALA A 115 -20.48 -6.89 7.38
N ASP A 116 -19.89 -6.65 8.56
CA ASP A 116 -20.10 -5.43 9.35
C ASP A 116 -18.81 -4.83 9.98
N GLY A 117 -17.66 -5.16 9.41
CA GLY A 117 -16.37 -4.65 9.88
C GLY A 117 -15.18 -5.09 9.03
N PRO A 118 -13.94 -4.81 9.46
CA PRO A 118 -12.72 -5.31 8.85
C PRO A 118 -12.64 -6.85 8.84
N ALA A 119 -12.12 -7.43 7.77
CA ALA A 119 -11.79 -8.86 7.74
C ALA A 119 -10.64 -9.18 8.71
N ILE A 120 -9.58 -8.33 8.71
CA ILE A 120 -8.50 -8.37 9.71
C ILE A 120 -8.33 -6.97 10.29
N ASN A 121 -8.38 -6.88 11.61
CA ASN A 121 -8.18 -5.67 12.38
C ASN A 121 -7.06 -5.87 13.39
N ASN A 122 -5.88 -5.30 13.11
CA ASN A 122 -4.73 -5.32 14.00
C ASN A 122 -4.66 -4.03 14.82
N GLN A 123 -4.95 -4.15 16.12
CA GLN A 123 -4.84 -3.07 17.09
C GLN A 123 -3.47 -3.04 17.80
N CYS A 124 -2.49 -3.80 17.29
CA CYS A 124 -1.11 -3.78 17.78
C CYS A 124 -0.33 -2.63 17.15
N GLY A 125 0.12 -1.66 17.93
CA GLY A 125 0.99 -0.57 17.48
C GLY A 125 2.47 -0.98 17.31
N LYS A 126 2.76 -2.29 17.11
CA LYS A 126 4.09 -2.82 16.83
C LYS A 126 4.09 -3.56 15.50
N SER A 127 5.27 -3.98 15.03
CA SER A 127 5.44 -4.64 13.73
C SER A 127 4.53 -5.85 13.56
N LEU A 128 3.73 -5.83 12.51
CA LEU A 128 3.02 -6.96 11.95
C LEU A 128 3.79 -7.50 10.75
N TYR A 129 4.21 -8.76 10.83
CA TYR A 129 4.77 -9.50 9.70
C TYR A 129 3.66 -10.31 9.03
N LEU A 130 3.13 -9.79 7.91
CA LEU A 130 2.06 -10.42 7.14
C LEU A 130 2.66 -11.30 6.05
N HIS A 131 2.74 -12.60 6.31
CA HIS A 131 3.31 -13.57 5.39
C HIS A 131 2.24 -14.24 4.53
N VAL A 132 2.31 -14.11 3.21
CA VAL A 132 1.43 -14.76 2.24
C VAL A 132 2.11 -16.04 1.77
N ALA A 133 1.64 -17.18 2.26
CA ALA A 133 2.29 -18.47 2.05
C ALA A 133 2.34 -18.84 0.55
N SER A 134 3.46 -19.42 0.14
CA SER A 134 3.72 -19.80 -1.26
C SER A 134 2.64 -20.74 -1.81
N GLY A 135 2.19 -20.48 -3.04
CA GLY A 135 1.19 -21.29 -3.72
C GLY A 135 -0.24 -21.15 -3.16
N THR A 136 -0.48 -20.25 -2.21
CA THR A 136 -1.82 -20.00 -1.67
C THR A 136 -2.49 -18.80 -2.30
N VAL A 137 -3.83 -18.81 -2.28
CA VAL A 137 -4.68 -17.68 -2.65
C VAL A 137 -5.50 -17.30 -1.42
N ASN A 138 -5.41 -16.02 -1.04
CA ASN A 138 -6.04 -15.49 0.16
C ASN A 138 -6.92 -14.30 -0.20
N THR A 139 -8.05 -14.15 0.50
CA THR A 139 -9.02 -13.09 0.24
C THR A 139 -9.50 -12.48 1.56
N LEU A 140 -9.46 -11.17 1.62
CA LEU A 140 -9.98 -10.37 2.74
C LEU A 140 -10.96 -9.34 2.19
N THR A 141 -12.21 -9.40 2.66
CA THR A 141 -13.27 -8.52 2.18
C THR A 141 -14.10 -8.03 3.35
N ASP A 142 -14.40 -6.75 3.39
CA ASP A 142 -15.36 -6.17 4.33
C ASP A 142 -16.78 -6.07 3.74
N GLY A 143 -17.73 -5.75 4.60
CA GLY A 143 -19.10 -5.40 4.21
C GLY A 143 -19.21 -3.96 3.71
N THR A 144 -20.42 -3.54 3.37
CA THR A 144 -20.72 -2.16 2.93
C THR A 144 -20.96 -1.17 4.07
N THR A 145 -21.09 -1.65 5.29
CA THR A 145 -21.27 -0.87 6.51
C THR A 145 -20.44 -1.46 7.62
N TYR A 146 -20.05 -0.64 8.59
CA TYR A 146 -19.35 -1.10 9.79
C TYR A 146 -20.21 -0.86 11.03
N THR A 147 -20.31 -1.87 11.88
CA THR A 147 -20.83 -1.71 13.23
C THR A 147 -19.80 -0.95 14.06
N GLU A 148 -20.23 0.16 14.69
CA GLU A 148 -19.35 1.03 15.47
C GLU A 148 -18.74 0.28 16.67
N GLN A 149 -17.44 0.44 16.84
CA GLN A 149 -16.65 -0.17 17.91
C GLN A 149 -15.87 0.90 18.68
N THR A 150 -15.28 0.52 19.81
CA THR A 150 -14.42 1.41 20.61
C THR A 150 -12.99 1.50 20.08
N TYR A 151 -12.63 0.70 19.10
CA TYR A 151 -11.33 0.66 18.43
C TYR A 151 -11.48 1.07 16.97
N ASP A 152 -10.37 1.45 16.36
CA ASP A 152 -10.34 1.94 15.00
C ASP A 152 -10.67 0.85 13.97
N GLN A 153 -11.44 1.23 12.95
CA GLN A 153 -11.87 0.40 11.84
C GLN A 153 -11.75 1.23 10.56
N LYS A 154 -10.65 1.10 9.82
CA LYS A 154 -10.34 2.01 8.71
C LYS A 154 -10.36 1.36 7.33
N GLY A 155 -10.34 0.02 7.23
CA GLY A 155 -10.32 -0.70 5.96
C GLY A 155 -10.56 -2.19 6.14
N ALA A 156 -10.69 -2.93 5.04
CA ALA A 156 -10.89 -4.38 5.05
C ALA A 156 -9.73 -5.13 5.72
N LEU A 157 -8.50 -4.66 5.50
CA LEU A 157 -7.30 -5.00 6.26
C LEU A 157 -6.79 -3.72 6.92
N PHE A 158 -6.80 -3.68 8.25
CA PHE A 158 -6.34 -2.53 9.03
C PHE A 158 -5.25 -2.92 10.02
N SER A 159 -4.25 -2.05 10.18
CA SER A 159 -3.17 -2.17 11.17
C SER A 159 -2.84 -0.83 11.80
N GLU A 160 -2.83 -0.78 13.13
CA GLU A 160 -2.31 0.36 13.91
C GLU A 160 -0.80 0.51 13.75
N GLY A 161 -0.05 -0.59 13.82
CA GLY A 161 1.41 -0.60 13.70
C GLY A 161 1.88 -0.98 12.30
N GLN A 162 3.17 -0.81 12.07
CA GLN A 162 3.83 -1.05 10.79
C GLN A 162 3.62 -2.47 10.26
N VAL A 163 3.48 -2.59 8.93
CA VAL A 163 3.24 -3.87 8.26
C VAL A 163 4.37 -4.20 7.28
N TYR A 164 4.95 -5.39 7.46
CA TYR A 164 5.85 -5.99 6.48
C TYR A 164 5.11 -7.09 5.72
N VAL A 165 4.83 -6.86 4.44
CA VAL A 165 4.17 -7.84 3.57
C VAL A 165 5.25 -8.70 2.91
N MET A 166 5.19 -10.01 3.16
CA MET A 166 6.22 -10.98 2.80
C MET A 166 5.61 -12.21 2.13
N GLY A 167 6.47 -13.07 1.59
CA GLY A 167 6.09 -14.34 0.95
C GLY A 167 5.85 -14.22 -0.55
N THR A 168 5.34 -15.30 -1.16
CA THR A 168 5.21 -15.41 -2.62
C THR A 168 3.82 -15.88 -3.07
N GLY A 169 2.87 -15.97 -2.14
CA GLY A 169 1.47 -16.29 -2.45
C GLY A 169 0.69 -15.09 -3.00
N SER A 170 -0.62 -15.26 -3.13
CA SER A 170 -1.55 -14.22 -3.60
C SER A 170 -2.49 -13.77 -2.50
N LEU A 171 -2.65 -12.46 -2.34
CA LEU A 171 -3.59 -11.82 -1.44
C LEU A 171 -4.46 -10.83 -2.21
N SER A 172 -5.78 -10.98 -2.08
CA SER A 172 -6.77 -10.01 -2.56
C SER A 172 -7.45 -9.34 -1.39
N VAL A 173 -7.47 -8.00 -1.37
CA VAL A 173 -8.13 -7.19 -0.34
C VAL A 173 -9.18 -6.31 -1.01
N THR A 174 -10.43 -6.40 -0.56
CA THR A 174 -11.54 -5.60 -1.11
C THR A 174 -12.17 -4.75 -0.02
N GLY A 175 -12.09 -3.42 -0.18
CA GLY A 175 -12.72 -2.43 0.69
C GLY A 175 -14.03 -1.93 0.07
N ASN A 176 -15.17 -2.26 0.70
CA ASN A 176 -16.50 -1.84 0.26
C ASN A 176 -17.07 -0.71 1.12
N CYS A 177 -16.70 -0.63 2.40
CA CYS A 177 -17.20 0.39 3.33
C CYS A 177 -16.25 1.59 3.41
N LYS A 178 -14.96 1.36 3.55
CA LYS A 178 -13.94 2.41 3.72
C LYS A 178 -12.78 2.18 2.75
N HIS A 179 -11.60 1.88 3.24
CA HIS A 179 -10.42 1.63 2.42
C HIS A 179 -10.17 0.12 2.23
N GLY A 180 -9.31 -0.25 1.29
CA GLY A 180 -8.87 -1.62 1.13
C GLY A 180 -7.88 -2.03 2.24
N PHE A 181 -6.62 -1.66 2.10
CA PHE A 181 -5.56 -1.94 3.05
C PHE A 181 -5.07 -0.63 3.72
N VAL A 182 -5.17 -0.55 5.04
CA VAL A 182 -4.76 0.63 5.81
C VAL A 182 -3.73 0.26 6.86
N CYS A 183 -2.72 1.13 6.99
CA CYS A 183 -1.75 1.10 8.08
C CYS A 183 -1.58 2.53 8.63
N ASP A 184 -1.74 2.69 9.94
CA ASP A 184 -1.55 3.99 10.60
C ASP A 184 -0.07 4.33 10.82
N ASP A 185 0.81 3.41 10.52
CA ASP A 185 2.26 3.56 10.48
C ASP A 185 2.72 3.36 9.01
N PHE A 186 3.77 2.60 8.75
CA PHE A 186 4.28 2.37 7.41
C PHE A 186 4.05 0.95 6.88
N ILE A 187 4.10 0.80 5.55
CA ILE A 187 4.01 -0.48 4.85
C ILE A 187 5.30 -0.73 4.06
N VAL A 188 5.86 -1.94 4.19
CA VAL A 188 6.96 -2.43 3.35
C VAL A 188 6.53 -3.70 2.62
N ILE A 189 6.66 -3.72 1.29
CA ILE A 189 6.43 -4.88 0.45
C ILE A 189 7.78 -5.31 -0.11
N SER A 190 8.33 -6.42 0.39
CA SER A 190 9.72 -6.82 0.12
C SER A 190 9.86 -8.04 -0.77
N ASP A 191 8.90 -8.96 -0.75
CA ASP A 191 8.97 -10.23 -1.47
C ASP A 191 8.14 -10.23 -2.77
N ALA A 192 8.22 -11.33 -3.52
CA ALA A 192 7.51 -11.52 -4.79
C ALA A 192 6.01 -11.87 -4.60
N VAL A 193 5.36 -11.26 -3.61
CA VAL A 193 3.93 -11.41 -3.34
C VAL A 193 3.09 -10.88 -4.50
N THR A 194 1.94 -11.51 -4.77
CA THR A 194 0.90 -10.95 -5.62
C THR A 194 -0.16 -10.30 -4.73
N LEU A 195 -0.28 -8.98 -4.79
CA LEU A 195 -1.20 -8.21 -3.97
C LEU A 195 -2.22 -7.48 -4.86
N ASN A 196 -3.49 -7.89 -4.78
CA ASN A 196 -4.59 -7.22 -5.46
C ASN A 196 -5.40 -6.43 -4.44
N VAL A 197 -5.58 -5.13 -4.65
CA VAL A 197 -6.37 -4.29 -3.75
C VAL A 197 -7.43 -3.55 -4.54
N SER A 198 -8.68 -3.69 -4.12
CA SER A 198 -9.79 -2.95 -4.71
C SER A 198 -10.54 -2.15 -3.64
N SER A 199 -11.05 -0.99 -4.03
CA SER A 199 -11.93 -0.19 -3.16
C SER A 199 -13.00 0.53 -3.96
N THR A 200 -14.24 0.49 -3.43
CA THR A 200 -15.40 1.17 -4.02
C THR A 200 -15.85 2.40 -3.22
N SER A 201 -15.29 2.60 -2.02
CA SER A 201 -15.72 3.68 -1.11
C SER A 201 -14.59 4.57 -0.64
N GLY A 202 -13.33 4.12 -0.72
CA GLY A 202 -12.20 4.88 -0.25
C GLY A 202 -10.92 4.56 -1.01
N ASN A 203 -9.76 4.77 -0.38
CA ASN A 203 -8.48 4.49 -1.02
C ASN A 203 -8.22 2.98 -1.13
N GLY A 204 -7.42 2.57 -2.10
CA GLY A 204 -6.94 1.20 -2.19
C GLY A 204 -6.00 0.87 -1.03
N ILE A 205 -4.82 1.45 -1.03
CA ILE A 205 -3.84 1.38 0.06
C ILE A 205 -3.73 2.75 0.72
N LYS A 206 -3.77 2.80 2.06
CA LYS A 206 -3.46 4.00 2.83
C LYS A 206 -2.38 3.70 3.86
N ALA A 207 -1.31 4.51 3.88
CA ALA A 207 -0.25 4.46 4.89
C ALA A 207 0.02 5.88 5.42
N ASN A 208 0.23 6.03 6.74
CA ASN A 208 0.49 7.35 7.30
C ASN A 208 1.98 7.70 7.21
N ASP A 209 2.90 6.80 7.62
CA ASP A 209 4.30 7.14 7.83
C ASP A 209 5.24 6.69 6.69
N GLY A 210 4.71 6.00 5.68
CA GLY A 210 5.46 5.66 4.47
C GLY A 210 5.00 4.39 3.77
N LEU A 211 5.37 4.26 2.50
CA LEU A 211 5.16 3.07 1.71
C LEU A 211 6.40 2.74 0.89
N TRP A 212 6.96 1.55 1.10
CA TRP A 212 8.10 1.02 0.34
C TRP A 212 7.67 -0.20 -0.46
N ILE A 213 7.83 -0.13 -1.78
CA ILE A 213 7.60 -1.25 -2.72
C ILE A 213 8.96 -1.65 -3.28
N ASN A 214 9.53 -2.74 -2.73
CA ASN A 214 10.84 -3.24 -3.13
C ASN A 214 10.72 -4.38 -4.14
N ASN A 215 9.60 -5.10 -4.15
CA ASN A 215 9.33 -6.23 -5.04
C ASN A 215 7.81 -6.48 -5.12
N GLY A 216 7.40 -7.60 -5.73
CA GLY A 216 6.02 -8.06 -5.85
C GLY A 216 5.31 -7.59 -7.11
N THR A 217 4.10 -8.12 -7.27
CA THR A 217 3.15 -7.70 -8.30
C THR A 217 1.92 -7.12 -7.62
N LEU A 218 1.69 -5.84 -7.80
CA LEU A 218 0.58 -5.10 -7.20
C LEU A 218 -0.41 -4.68 -8.28
N ASP A 219 -1.68 -5.00 -8.09
CA ASP A 219 -2.79 -4.51 -8.92
C ASP A 219 -3.79 -3.80 -8.00
N ILE A 220 -3.96 -2.48 -8.22
CA ILE A 220 -4.80 -1.64 -7.36
C ILE A 220 -5.88 -0.98 -8.21
N SER A 221 -7.15 -1.19 -7.86
CA SER A 221 -8.31 -0.64 -8.57
C SER A 221 -9.23 0.11 -7.62
N VAL A 222 -9.47 1.39 -7.90
CA VAL A 222 -10.33 2.25 -7.07
C VAL A 222 -11.35 2.96 -7.94
N THR A 223 -12.62 2.92 -7.52
CA THR A 223 -13.73 3.49 -8.30
C THR A 223 -14.41 4.66 -7.61
N ALA A 224 -14.15 4.89 -6.33
CA ALA A 224 -14.77 6.00 -5.58
C ALA A 224 -14.24 7.35 -6.03
N ASP A 225 -15.12 8.36 -6.03
CA ASP A 225 -14.77 9.74 -6.32
C ASP A 225 -13.80 10.30 -5.28
N ALA A 226 -12.91 11.16 -5.73
CA ALA A 226 -11.85 11.77 -4.92
C ALA A 226 -10.99 10.77 -4.11
N ALA A 227 -11.03 9.47 -4.44
CA ALA A 227 -10.23 8.44 -3.79
C ALA A 227 -8.91 8.17 -4.52
N ARG A 228 -7.99 7.48 -3.87
CA ARG A 228 -6.65 7.23 -4.37
C ARG A 228 -6.36 5.73 -4.43
N GLY A 229 -5.62 5.31 -5.46
CA GLY A 229 -5.07 3.95 -5.48
C GLY A 229 -4.14 3.76 -4.28
N ILE A 230 -3.14 4.63 -4.15
CA ILE A 230 -2.26 4.75 -2.97
C ILE A 230 -2.41 6.15 -2.40
N ARG A 231 -2.72 6.25 -1.11
CA ARG A 231 -2.63 7.46 -0.30
C ARG A 231 -1.56 7.26 0.77
N CYS A 232 -0.54 8.12 0.76
CA CYS A 232 0.48 8.12 1.80
C CYS A 232 0.62 9.53 2.37
N ASP A 233 0.52 9.66 3.70
CA ASP A 233 0.68 10.95 4.37
C ASP A 233 2.18 11.29 4.54
N SER A 234 3.07 10.41 4.06
CA SER A 234 4.52 10.54 4.07
C SER A 234 5.12 10.17 2.70
N VAL A 235 6.28 9.51 2.68
CA VAL A 235 7.04 9.15 1.48
C VAL A 235 6.50 7.92 0.78
N VAL A 236 6.61 7.88 -0.55
CA VAL A 236 6.41 6.67 -1.35
C VAL A 236 7.71 6.36 -2.09
N VAL A 237 8.24 5.15 -1.88
CA VAL A 237 9.51 4.70 -2.47
C VAL A 237 9.29 3.39 -3.23
N ILE A 238 9.65 3.37 -4.53
CA ILE A 238 9.57 2.18 -5.37
C ILE A 238 10.98 1.85 -5.87
N THR A 239 11.48 0.69 -5.47
CA THR A 239 12.81 0.21 -5.87
C THR A 239 12.74 -1.00 -6.80
N GLY A 240 11.59 -1.67 -6.89
CA GLY A 240 11.42 -2.88 -7.70
C GLY A 240 9.96 -3.29 -7.87
N GLY A 241 9.74 -4.51 -8.35
CA GLY A 241 8.42 -5.09 -8.59
C GLY A 241 7.66 -4.51 -9.79
N THR A 242 6.40 -4.91 -9.92
CA THR A 242 5.48 -4.41 -10.94
C THR A 242 4.21 -3.92 -10.27
N THR A 243 3.89 -2.65 -10.44
CA THR A 243 2.70 -2.04 -9.84
C THR A 243 1.82 -1.45 -10.93
N THR A 244 0.57 -1.86 -10.96
CA THR A 244 -0.49 -1.30 -11.82
C THR A 244 -1.55 -0.66 -10.94
N ILE A 245 -1.91 0.57 -11.22
CA ILE A 245 -2.95 1.29 -10.47
C ILE A 245 -3.94 1.91 -11.45
N THR A 246 -5.22 1.60 -11.25
CA THR A 246 -6.33 2.20 -11.99
C THR A 246 -7.28 2.92 -11.05
N THR A 247 -7.60 4.18 -11.37
CA THR A 247 -8.64 4.95 -10.70
C THR A 247 -9.67 5.43 -11.71
N SER A 248 -10.95 5.31 -11.40
CA SER A 248 -12.05 5.75 -12.30
C SER A 248 -12.99 6.77 -11.65
N GLY A 249 -12.85 7.07 -10.37
CA GLY A 249 -13.63 8.10 -9.68
C GLY A 249 -13.30 9.50 -10.20
N ASP A 250 -14.27 10.38 -10.13
CA ASP A 250 -14.16 11.78 -10.55
C ASP A 250 -13.55 12.67 -9.45
N CYS A 251 -13.17 13.88 -9.79
CA CYS A 251 -12.87 14.90 -8.81
C CYS A 251 -14.16 15.42 -8.15
N VAL A 252 -14.06 15.78 -6.88
CA VAL A 252 -15.16 16.37 -6.09
C VAL A 252 -14.75 17.77 -5.65
N TYR A 253 -15.63 18.75 -5.82
CA TYR A 253 -15.38 20.08 -5.30
C TYR A 253 -15.53 20.09 -3.77
N ASP A 254 -14.46 20.46 -3.09
CA ASP A 254 -14.45 20.64 -1.64
C ASP A 254 -14.80 22.09 -1.32
N THR A 255 -15.93 22.29 -0.64
CA THR A 255 -16.44 23.62 -0.28
C THR A 255 -15.63 24.30 0.82
N ASP A 256 -14.97 23.52 1.66
CA ASP A 256 -14.18 24.01 2.79
C ASP A 256 -12.81 24.50 2.30
N GLU A 257 -12.18 23.74 1.41
CA GLU A 257 -10.90 24.08 0.79
C GLU A 257 -11.07 25.02 -0.43
N GLN A 258 -12.29 25.19 -0.94
CA GLN A 258 -12.61 25.93 -2.16
C GLN A 258 -11.80 25.46 -3.39
N ASP A 259 -11.49 24.16 -3.47
CA ASP A 259 -10.75 23.53 -4.55
C ASP A 259 -11.28 22.12 -4.84
N TYR A 260 -10.81 21.51 -5.93
CA TYR A 260 -11.18 20.13 -6.30
C TYR A 260 -10.27 19.10 -5.66
N SER A 261 -10.85 18.18 -4.88
CA SER A 261 -10.21 16.95 -4.45
C SER A 261 -10.28 15.94 -5.58
N SER A 262 -9.13 15.56 -6.14
CA SER A 262 -9.06 14.68 -7.31
C SER A 262 -8.86 13.21 -6.91
N ALA A 263 -9.48 12.29 -7.66
CA ALA A 263 -8.99 10.92 -7.68
C ALA A 263 -7.55 10.89 -8.22
N ALA A 264 -6.72 10.02 -7.68
CA ALA A 264 -5.33 9.88 -8.11
C ALA A 264 -4.85 8.44 -7.98
N CYS A 265 -4.01 7.97 -8.91
CA CYS A 265 -3.41 6.66 -8.72
C CYS A 265 -2.49 6.66 -7.49
N ILE A 266 -1.64 7.69 -7.34
CA ILE A 266 -0.80 7.89 -6.14
C ILE A 266 -0.96 9.32 -5.64
N LYS A 267 -1.23 9.50 -4.34
CA LYS A 267 -1.11 10.77 -3.65
C LYS A 267 -0.20 10.62 -2.43
N CYS A 268 0.83 11.47 -2.34
CA CYS A 268 1.72 11.53 -1.18
C CYS A 268 2.03 12.97 -0.78
N ASP A 269 2.30 13.18 0.52
CA ASP A 269 2.56 14.52 1.06
C ASP A 269 4.06 14.82 1.16
N TYR A 270 4.89 13.78 1.15
CA TYR A 270 6.37 13.86 1.12
C TYR A 270 6.91 13.24 -0.19
N PRO A 271 8.23 13.27 -0.44
CA PRO A 271 8.77 12.89 -1.74
C PRO A 271 8.33 11.52 -2.24
N PHE A 272 7.99 11.47 -3.53
CA PHE A 272 7.88 10.24 -4.29
C PHE A 272 9.23 9.92 -4.93
N THR A 273 9.75 8.71 -4.73
CA THR A 273 11.01 8.26 -5.31
C THR A 273 10.84 6.93 -6.03
N MET A 274 11.29 6.85 -7.28
CA MET A 274 11.35 5.59 -8.02
C MET A 274 12.77 5.39 -8.59
N THR A 275 13.38 4.26 -8.23
CA THR A 275 14.73 3.89 -8.66
C THR A 275 14.77 2.61 -9.49
N GLY A 276 13.66 1.86 -9.53
CA GLY A 276 13.55 0.60 -10.27
C GLY A 276 12.11 0.13 -10.37
N GLY A 277 11.90 -1.06 -10.93
CA GLY A 277 10.58 -1.67 -11.13
C GLY A 277 9.79 -1.10 -12.31
N THR A 278 8.53 -1.50 -12.41
CA THR A 278 7.56 -1.02 -13.42
C THR A 278 6.33 -0.47 -12.73
N LEU A 279 5.97 0.77 -13.06
CA LEU A 279 4.80 1.46 -12.53
C LEU A 279 3.90 1.92 -13.66
N THR A 280 2.69 1.38 -13.73
CA THR A 280 1.65 1.74 -14.71
C THR A 280 0.48 2.39 -13.99
N LEU A 281 0.18 3.63 -14.32
CA LEU A 281 -0.86 4.43 -13.69
C LEU A 281 -1.90 4.85 -14.74
N THR A 282 -3.17 4.55 -14.49
CA THR A 282 -4.27 4.95 -15.35
C THR A 282 -5.37 5.60 -14.50
N SER A 283 -5.63 6.88 -14.75
CA SER A 283 -6.76 7.59 -14.13
C SER A 283 -7.75 8.01 -15.22
N THR A 284 -8.98 7.50 -15.16
CA THR A 284 -9.98 7.70 -16.21
C THR A 284 -11.07 8.69 -15.81
N GLY A 285 -11.26 8.95 -14.53
CA GLY A 285 -12.24 9.92 -14.02
C GLY A 285 -11.87 11.36 -14.33
N ASP A 286 -12.87 12.23 -14.34
CA ASP A 286 -12.70 13.64 -14.60
C ASP A 286 -11.85 14.32 -13.51
N GLY A 287 -10.91 15.16 -13.93
CA GLY A 287 -9.96 15.81 -13.02
C GLY A 287 -8.91 14.86 -12.39
N GLY A 288 -8.88 13.60 -12.80
CA GLY A 288 -8.03 12.56 -12.23
C GLY A 288 -6.53 12.82 -12.42
N LYS A 289 -5.70 12.23 -11.57
CA LYS A 289 -4.24 12.35 -11.58
C LYS A 289 -3.55 10.98 -11.55
N GLY A 290 -2.42 10.87 -12.25
CA GLY A 290 -1.54 9.70 -12.11
C GLY A 290 -0.77 9.77 -10.79
N ILE A 291 0.21 10.67 -10.66
CA ILE A 291 0.88 10.99 -9.40
C ILE A 291 0.50 12.42 -8.99
N ASN A 292 0.15 12.59 -7.71
CA ASN A 292 -0.09 13.88 -7.07
C ASN A 292 0.73 13.95 -5.78
N CYS A 293 1.87 14.62 -5.84
CA CYS A 293 2.83 14.71 -4.74
C CYS A 293 2.94 16.16 -4.26
N ALA A 294 2.85 16.39 -2.94
CA ALA A 294 3.04 17.72 -2.37
C ALA A 294 4.53 18.14 -2.27
N ALA A 295 5.44 17.18 -2.49
CA ALA A 295 6.89 17.39 -2.46
C ALA A 295 7.53 16.92 -3.77
N ASP A 296 8.85 16.76 -3.80
CA ASP A 296 9.60 16.37 -4.99
C ASP A 296 9.21 14.98 -5.49
N ILE A 297 9.12 14.85 -6.81
CA ILE A 297 9.06 13.58 -7.53
C ILE A 297 10.44 13.31 -8.13
N VAL A 298 11.09 12.23 -7.69
CA VAL A 298 12.42 11.82 -8.18
C VAL A 298 12.30 10.47 -8.89
N PHE A 299 12.46 10.49 -10.20
CA PHE A 299 12.52 9.29 -11.03
C PHE A 299 13.95 9.11 -11.56
N SER A 300 14.63 8.06 -11.09
CA SER A 300 16.03 7.79 -11.42
C SER A 300 16.27 6.41 -12.06
N GLY A 301 15.22 5.60 -12.23
CA GLY A 301 15.32 4.27 -12.86
C GLY A 301 13.98 3.54 -12.90
N GLY A 302 13.96 2.42 -13.62
CA GLY A 302 12.75 1.63 -13.87
C GLY A 302 11.92 2.14 -15.04
N THR A 303 10.65 1.78 -15.07
CA THR A 303 9.69 2.18 -16.10
C THR A 303 8.45 2.78 -15.47
N LEU A 304 8.14 4.03 -15.78
CA LEU A 304 6.90 4.72 -15.41
C LEU A 304 6.05 5.00 -16.67
N VAL A 305 4.80 4.57 -16.62
CA VAL A 305 3.77 4.97 -17.60
C VAL A 305 2.58 5.54 -16.83
N ALA A 306 2.35 6.83 -16.91
CA ALA A 306 1.25 7.52 -16.27
C ALA A 306 0.31 8.13 -17.33
N THR A 307 -0.97 7.74 -17.31
CA THR A 307 -1.98 8.18 -18.27
C THR A 307 -3.22 8.69 -17.56
N THR A 308 -3.70 9.87 -17.93
CA THR A 308 -5.01 10.38 -17.49
C THR A 308 -5.90 10.70 -18.69
N THR A 309 -7.14 10.23 -18.68
CA THR A 309 -8.05 10.32 -19.82
C THR A 309 -9.35 11.09 -19.54
N GLY A 310 -9.59 11.52 -18.30
CA GLY A 310 -10.75 12.33 -17.93
C GLY A 310 -10.85 13.66 -18.68
N ASP A 311 -12.04 14.19 -18.80
CA ASP A 311 -12.37 15.34 -19.64
C ASP A 311 -12.51 16.66 -18.87
N ASN A 312 -12.78 16.62 -17.57
CA ASN A 312 -13.00 17.82 -16.78
C ASN A 312 -11.72 18.66 -16.65
N GLU A 313 -11.76 19.90 -17.10
CA GLU A 313 -10.64 20.83 -16.96
C GLU A 313 -10.59 21.52 -15.58
N GLU A 314 -11.70 21.59 -14.87
CA GLU A 314 -11.79 22.27 -13.56
C GLU A 314 -10.98 21.53 -12.49
N GLY A 315 -11.01 20.20 -12.46
CA GLY A 315 -10.17 19.37 -11.60
C GLY A 315 -8.70 19.31 -12.04
N LYS A 316 -8.33 19.97 -13.15
CA LYS A 316 -6.95 20.09 -13.68
C LYS A 316 -6.24 18.73 -13.77
N PRO A 317 -6.71 17.79 -14.62
CA PRO A 317 -6.10 16.47 -14.72
C PRO A 317 -4.60 16.57 -15.06
N LYS A 318 -3.77 15.74 -14.44
CA LYS A 318 -2.32 15.67 -14.63
C LYS A 318 -1.86 14.22 -14.63
N ALA A 319 -0.96 13.85 -15.53
CA ALA A 319 -0.34 12.52 -15.42
C ALA A 319 0.66 12.47 -14.25
N VAL A 320 1.48 13.54 -14.09
CA VAL A 320 2.42 13.66 -12.97
C VAL A 320 2.37 15.09 -12.44
N LYS A 321 1.99 15.26 -11.18
CA LYS A 321 1.95 16.56 -10.49
C LYS A 321 2.82 16.54 -9.24
N SER A 322 3.66 17.54 -9.11
CA SER A 322 4.40 17.89 -7.89
C SER A 322 4.09 19.34 -7.51
N ASP A 323 4.12 19.66 -6.22
CA ASP A 323 4.03 21.06 -5.78
C ASP A 323 5.40 21.74 -5.70
N THR A 324 6.50 21.00 -5.98
CA THR A 324 7.88 21.51 -5.91
C THR A 324 8.70 21.18 -7.15
N ALA A 325 9.09 19.92 -7.38
CA ALA A 325 9.92 19.55 -8.53
C ALA A 325 9.61 18.14 -9.06
N ILE A 326 9.72 17.98 -10.38
CA ILE A 326 9.73 16.68 -11.06
C ILE A 326 11.14 16.51 -11.64
N ILE A 327 11.90 15.53 -11.17
CA ILE A 327 13.29 15.26 -11.54
C ILE A 327 13.39 13.90 -12.21
N VAL A 328 13.80 13.85 -13.48
CA VAL A 328 13.99 12.62 -14.25
C VAL A 328 15.46 12.47 -14.60
N SER A 329 16.11 11.39 -14.16
CA SER A 329 17.55 11.20 -14.30
C SER A 329 17.96 9.79 -14.77
N GLY A 330 17.01 8.90 -15.10
CA GLY A 330 17.28 7.55 -15.61
C GLY A 330 16.01 6.81 -15.95
N GLY A 331 16.12 5.62 -16.55
CA GLY A 331 15.00 4.74 -16.87
C GLY A 331 14.11 5.18 -18.04
N SER A 332 12.88 4.72 -18.08
CA SER A 332 11.87 5.08 -19.08
C SER A 332 10.69 5.77 -18.40
N PHE A 333 10.48 7.04 -18.73
CA PHE A 333 9.43 7.89 -18.14
C PHE A 333 8.44 8.30 -19.24
N THR A 334 7.18 7.93 -19.08
CA THR A 334 6.09 8.32 -19.98
C THR A 334 4.95 8.90 -19.15
N ALA A 335 4.56 10.13 -19.46
CA ALA A 335 3.40 10.81 -18.88
C ALA A 335 2.51 11.34 -19.99
N THR A 336 1.22 10.99 -20.01
CA THR A 336 0.26 11.39 -21.04
C THR A 336 -1.03 11.86 -20.42
N VAL A 337 -1.57 12.97 -20.90
CA VAL A 337 -2.84 13.52 -20.44
C VAL A 337 -3.72 13.90 -21.63
N LYS A 338 -5.03 13.65 -21.52
CA LYS A 338 -6.01 14.09 -22.53
C LYS A 338 -6.23 15.61 -22.46
N LYS A 339 -6.35 16.15 -21.26
CA LYS A 339 -6.58 17.57 -20.96
C LYS A 339 -5.50 18.11 -20.03
N SER A 340 -5.22 19.42 -20.09
CA SER A 340 -4.27 20.11 -19.22
C SER A 340 -2.79 19.71 -19.47
N TRP A 341 -1.96 19.54 -18.43
CA TRP A 341 -0.51 19.31 -18.52
C TRP A 341 -0.15 17.87 -18.16
N ALA A 342 0.71 17.21 -18.96
CA ALA A 342 1.21 15.88 -18.64
C ALA A 342 2.07 15.88 -17.37
N CYS A 343 3.00 16.82 -17.27
CA CYS A 343 3.78 17.11 -16.07
C CYS A 343 3.46 18.52 -15.59
N ASP A 344 3.41 18.72 -14.27
CA ASP A 344 3.15 20.01 -13.63
C ASP A 344 3.89 20.06 -12.29
N ASN A 345 4.81 21.02 -12.15
CA ASN A 345 5.57 21.26 -10.92
C ASN A 345 5.16 22.58 -10.22
N GLY A 346 3.97 23.08 -10.52
CA GLY A 346 3.44 24.30 -9.94
C GLY A 346 3.98 25.60 -10.57
N THR A 347 4.80 25.53 -11.64
CA THR A 347 5.24 26.73 -12.37
C THR A 347 4.11 27.30 -13.21
N ASP A 348 4.09 28.64 -13.38
CA ASP A 348 3.17 29.35 -14.27
C ASP A 348 3.70 29.42 -15.73
N SER A 349 4.80 28.73 -16.06
CA SER A 349 5.36 28.73 -17.40
C SER A 349 4.44 28.04 -18.42
N GLU A 350 4.35 28.59 -19.62
CA GLU A 350 3.69 27.95 -20.76
C GLU A 350 4.63 27.01 -21.55
N GLU A 351 5.93 26.98 -21.20
CA GLU A 351 6.91 26.10 -21.83
C GLU A 351 6.93 24.72 -21.15
N PRO A 352 6.59 23.63 -21.87
CA PRO A 352 6.51 22.30 -21.28
C PRO A 352 7.79 21.81 -20.59
N ALA A 353 8.95 22.26 -21.07
CA ALA A 353 10.24 21.88 -20.50
C ALA A 353 10.50 22.48 -19.10
N ASP A 354 9.80 23.55 -18.72
CA ASP A 354 9.96 24.18 -17.39
C ASP A 354 9.22 23.41 -16.29
N HIS A 355 8.32 22.50 -16.66
CA HIS A 355 7.54 21.70 -15.71
C HIS A 355 8.26 20.47 -15.16
N LEU A 356 9.49 20.21 -15.61
CA LEU A 356 10.33 19.12 -15.11
C LEU A 356 11.82 19.41 -15.29
N THR A 357 12.67 18.72 -14.53
CA THR A 357 14.14 18.78 -14.68
C THR A 357 14.66 17.45 -15.22
N ILE A 358 15.28 17.47 -16.40
CA ILE A 358 15.95 16.31 -17.00
C ILE A 358 17.44 16.41 -16.64
N VAL A 359 17.97 15.35 -15.99
CA VAL A 359 19.35 15.28 -15.54
C VAL A 359 20.11 14.22 -16.34
N GLY A 360 21.25 14.56 -16.90
CA GLY A 360 22.03 13.67 -17.76
C GLY A 360 21.63 13.78 -19.24
N THR A 361 21.95 12.75 -20.03
CA THR A 361 21.72 12.73 -21.48
C THR A 361 20.83 11.54 -21.83
N PRO A 362 19.50 11.75 -21.99
CA PRO A 362 18.61 10.69 -22.44
C PRO A 362 18.97 10.25 -23.89
N THR A 363 18.72 8.98 -24.19
CA THR A 363 18.85 8.42 -25.54
C THR A 363 17.76 8.94 -26.48
N SER A 364 16.59 9.26 -25.93
CA SER A 364 15.50 9.93 -26.64
C SER A 364 14.62 10.73 -25.66
N GLN A 365 14.11 11.85 -26.13
CA GLN A 365 13.13 12.64 -25.39
C GLN A 365 12.15 13.39 -26.32
N SER A 366 10.92 13.49 -25.82
CA SER A 366 9.87 14.36 -26.40
C SER A 366 9.10 14.98 -25.24
N VAL A 367 9.08 16.29 -25.15
CA VAL A 367 8.41 17.05 -24.09
C VAL A 367 7.42 18.00 -24.71
N THR A 368 6.14 17.72 -24.53
CA THR A 368 5.01 18.54 -24.94
C THR A 368 4.03 18.76 -23.80
N LYS A 369 3.10 19.70 -23.93
CA LYS A 369 2.08 19.97 -22.91
C LYS A 369 1.30 18.72 -22.52
N LYS A 370 0.97 17.84 -23.49
CA LYS A 370 0.11 16.67 -23.28
C LYS A 370 0.85 15.34 -23.20
N SER A 371 2.13 15.33 -23.53
CA SER A 371 2.91 14.09 -23.52
C SER A 371 4.37 14.38 -23.24
N VAL A 372 4.90 13.66 -22.25
CA VAL A 372 6.31 13.66 -21.90
C VAL A 372 6.82 12.23 -22.01
N ILE A 373 7.84 12.02 -22.84
CA ILE A 373 8.49 10.72 -23.06
C ILE A 373 9.99 10.94 -22.94
N ILE A 374 10.64 10.24 -22.03
CA ILE A 374 12.09 10.33 -21.77
C ILE A 374 12.63 8.92 -21.57
N ASN A 375 13.68 8.55 -22.33
CA ASN A 375 14.36 7.26 -22.19
C ASN A 375 15.85 7.48 -22.05
N TYR A 376 16.47 6.79 -21.13
CA TYR A 376 17.90 6.77 -20.88
C TYR A 376 18.57 5.49 -21.38
#